data_d792b044af6e4df30491011dabf753cc
#
_entry.id   d792b044af6e4df30491011dabf753cc
#
_cell.length_a   1.000
_cell.length_b   1.000
_cell.length_c   1.000
_cell.angle_alpha   90.00
_cell.angle_beta   90.00
_cell.angle_gamma   90.00
#
_symmetry.space_group_name_H-M   'P 1'
#
loop_
_entity.id
_entity.type
_entity.pdbx_description
1 polymer ?
#
loop_
_entity_poly.entity_id
_entity_poly.type
_entity_poly.pdbx_seq_one_letter_code
_entity_poly.pdbx_strand_id
1 'polypeptide(L)'
;MIWLQDFHKTLKEIMAYADTIYINTNEHYRAVIETETREARFIKWWKENYPAHKVEKSNPILQRLRSVKESEELDLIQKACDITEKGFRRVLQFVKP
;
A
#
# COMPACT_ATOMS: atom_id res chain seq x y z
N MET A 1 6.12 17.42 9.57
CA MET A 1 5.22 16.38 10.15
C MET A 1 3.84 17.00 10.27
N ILE A 2 2.79 16.35 9.73
CA ILE A 2 1.40 16.85 9.78
C ILE A 2 0.62 15.94 10.72
N TRP A 3 -0.15 16.51 11.64
CA TRP A 3 -1.01 15.75 12.52
C TRP A 3 -2.24 15.24 11.78
N LEU A 4 -2.78 14.09 12.16
CA LEU A 4 -3.96 13.49 11.52
C LEU A 4 -5.19 14.41 11.55
N GLN A 5 -5.34 15.21 12.61
CA GLN A 5 -6.41 16.20 12.74
C GLN A 5 -6.32 17.35 11.72
N ASP A 6 -5.11 17.65 11.22
CA ASP A 6 -4.88 18.70 10.22
C ASP A 6 -4.92 18.15 8.79
N PHE A 7 -5.12 16.83 8.62
CA PHE A 7 -5.07 16.16 7.32
C PHE A 7 -5.99 16.80 6.28
N HIS A 8 -7.26 16.99 6.61
CA HIS A 8 -8.23 17.54 5.66
C HIS A 8 -7.94 19.00 5.28
N LYS A 9 -7.44 19.80 6.21
CA LYS A 9 -7.03 21.18 5.95
C LYS A 9 -5.86 21.22 4.98
N THR A 10 -4.79 20.49 5.30
CA THR A 10 -3.60 20.44 4.45
C THR A 10 -3.92 19.84 3.08
N LEU A 11 -4.76 18.82 3.02
CA LEU A 11 -5.19 18.22 1.77
C LEU A 11 -5.89 19.27 0.88
N LYS A 12 -6.80 20.06 1.45
CA LYS A 12 -7.51 21.13 0.73
C LYS A 12 -6.55 22.18 0.17
N GLU A 13 -5.53 22.54 0.94
CA GLU A 13 -4.50 23.50 0.49
C GLU A 13 -3.69 22.94 -0.70
N ILE A 14 -3.29 21.65 -0.63
CA ILE A 14 -2.56 20.99 -1.72
C ILE A 14 -3.43 20.86 -2.97
N MET A 15 -4.70 20.53 -2.80
CA MET A 15 -5.62 20.31 -3.91
C MET A 15 -5.97 21.58 -4.70
N ALA A 16 -5.72 22.75 -4.13
CA ALA A 16 -5.83 24.00 -4.89
C ALA A 16 -4.84 24.08 -6.07
N TYR A 17 -3.76 23.30 -6.03
CA TYR A 17 -2.68 23.29 -7.02
C TYR A 17 -2.51 21.96 -7.76
N ALA A 18 -3.28 20.94 -7.40
CA ALA A 18 -3.19 19.60 -7.97
C ALA A 18 -4.43 19.28 -8.81
N ASP A 19 -4.23 18.70 -9.98
CA ASP A 19 -5.33 18.25 -10.86
C ASP A 19 -5.65 16.78 -10.69
N THR A 20 -4.67 15.98 -10.27
CA THR A 20 -4.77 14.53 -10.20
C THR A 20 -4.26 14.01 -8.87
N ILE A 21 -4.98 13.04 -8.31
CA ILE A 21 -4.54 12.29 -7.13
C ILE A 21 -4.31 10.82 -7.48
N TYR A 22 -3.23 10.25 -6.97
CA TYR A 22 -2.91 8.83 -7.06
C TYR A 22 -3.28 8.14 -5.76
N ILE A 23 -4.24 7.24 -5.81
CA ILE A 23 -4.76 6.53 -4.64
C ILE A 23 -4.54 5.02 -4.82
N ASN A 24 -4.24 4.35 -3.72
CA ASN A 24 -4.21 2.90 -3.71
C ASN A 24 -5.64 2.36 -3.84
N THR A 25 -5.86 1.55 -4.86
CA THR A 25 -7.11 0.81 -5.06
C THR A 25 -6.83 -0.66 -4.79
N ASN A 26 -7.59 -1.29 -3.90
CA ASN A 26 -7.45 -2.72 -3.58
C ASN A 26 -8.06 -3.61 -4.67
N GLU A 27 -7.75 -3.32 -5.92
CA GLU A 27 -8.20 -4.09 -7.06
C GLU A 27 -7.23 -5.24 -7.32
N HIS A 28 -7.54 -6.39 -6.78
CA HIS A 28 -6.83 -7.62 -7.11
C HIS A 28 -7.84 -8.61 -7.71
N TYR A 29 -7.53 -9.15 -8.89
CA TYR A 29 -8.44 -10.05 -9.65
C TYR A 29 -8.81 -11.34 -8.89
N ARG A 30 -8.03 -11.71 -7.84
CA ARG A 30 -8.29 -12.88 -6.98
C ARG A 30 -9.01 -12.53 -5.68
N ALA A 31 -9.20 -11.23 -5.39
CA ALA A 31 -9.83 -10.81 -4.15
C ALA A 31 -11.28 -10.43 -4.40
N VAL A 32 -12.19 -11.20 -3.87
CA VAL A 32 -13.59 -10.78 -3.71
C VAL A 32 -13.65 -9.98 -2.41
N ILE A 33 -13.83 -8.68 -2.53
CA ILE A 33 -13.93 -7.77 -1.38
C ILE A 33 -15.41 -7.62 -1.06
N GLU A 34 -15.88 -8.32 -0.05
CA GLU A 34 -17.27 -8.25 0.41
C GLU A 34 -17.56 -7.01 1.28
N THR A 35 -16.52 -6.48 1.93
CA THR A 35 -16.62 -5.33 2.81
C THR A 35 -15.93 -4.10 2.23
N GLU A 36 -16.55 -2.94 2.42
CA GLU A 36 -15.96 -1.68 1.94
C GLU A 36 -14.67 -1.36 2.70
N THR A 37 -13.56 -1.23 1.96
CA THR A 37 -12.25 -0.91 2.54
C THR A 37 -12.16 0.56 2.93
N ARG A 38 -11.16 0.89 3.76
CA ARG A 38 -10.85 2.27 4.14
C ARG A 38 -10.54 3.13 2.92
N GLU A 39 -9.79 2.60 1.96
CA GLU A 39 -9.44 3.27 0.71
C GLU A 39 -10.66 3.52 -0.15
N ALA A 40 -11.59 2.56 -0.24
CA ALA A 40 -12.84 2.73 -0.98
C ALA A 40 -13.70 3.85 -0.39
N ARG A 41 -13.81 3.93 0.94
CA ARG A 41 -14.51 5.04 1.62
C ARG A 41 -13.84 6.38 1.35
N PHE A 42 -12.51 6.42 1.38
CA PHE A 42 -11.77 7.64 1.08
C PHE A 42 -11.99 8.09 -0.37
N ILE A 43 -12.00 7.17 -1.34
CA ILE A 43 -12.27 7.48 -2.75
C ILE A 43 -13.69 8.03 -2.95
N LYS A 44 -14.69 7.46 -2.28
CA LYS A 44 -16.06 8.00 -2.31
C LYS A 44 -16.11 9.43 -1.79
N TRP A 45 -15.60 9.63 -0.58
CA TRP A 45 -15.51 10.96 0.02
C TRP A 45 -14.76 11.94 -0.88
N TRP A 46 -13.66 11.50 -1.50
CA TRP A 46 -12.89 12.30 -2.44
C TRP A 46 -13.71 12.76 -3.65
N LYS A 47 -14.40 11.85 -4.31
CA LYS A 47 -15.22 12.14 -5.49
C LYS A 47 -16.35 13.13 -5.19
N GLU A 48 -16.90 13.07 -3.99
CA GLU A 48 -17.94 13.99 -3.53
C GLU A 48 -17.41 15.40 -3.27
N ASN A 49 -16.22 15.50 -2.69
CA ASN A 49 -15.62 16.79 -2.31
C ASN A 49 -14.80 17.46 -3.42
N TYR A 50 -14.25 16.65 -4.33
CA TYR A 50 -13.37 17.09 -5.41
C TYR A 50 -13.77 16.52 -6.78
N PRO A 51 -14.99 16.80 -7.27
CA PRO A 51 -15.51 16.16 -8.48
C PRO A 51 -14.74 16.53 -9.76
N ALA A 52 -14.07 17.67 -9.78
CA ALA A 52 -13.27 18.12 -10.94
C ALA A 52 -11.86 17.54 -10.99
N HIS A 53 -11.41 16.84 -9.93
CA HIS A 53 -10.08 16.27 -9.86
C HIS A 53 -10.06 14.82 -10.35
N LYS A 54 -8.98 14.45 -11.04
CA LYS A 54 -8.77 13.10 -11.54
C LYS A 54 -8.27 12.16 -10.45
N VAL A 55 -8.79 10.96 -10.44
CA VAL A 55 -8.30 9.88 -9.56
C VAL A 55 -7.64 8.82 -10.41
N GLU A 56 -6.38 8.53 -10.14
CA GLU A 56 -5.56 7.53 -10.82
C GLU A 56 -5.05 6.47 -9.84
N LYS A 57 -4.68 5.29 -10.36
CA LYS A 57 -4.16 4.19 -9.54
C LYS A 57 -2.69 4.41 -9.20
N SER A 58 -2.34 4.39 -7.93
CA SER A 58 -0.95 4.45 -7.48
C SER A 58 -0.18 3.13 -7.68
N ASN A 59 -0.88 2.00 -7.78
CA ASN A 59 -0.30 0.67 -7.87
C ASN A 59 0.77 0.51 -8.97
N PRO A 60 0.57 0.96 -10.23
CA PRO A 60 1.59 0.80 -11.26
C PRO A 60 2.90 1.53 -10.93
N ILE A 61 2.80 2.70 -10.30
CA ILE A 61 3.97 3.49 -9.86
C ILE A 61 4.72 2.74 -8.77
N LEU A 62 3.99 2.31 -7.73
CA LEU A 62 4.56 1.58 -6.60
C LEU A 62 5.16 0.24 -7.02
N GLN A 63 4.51 -0.49 -7.93
CA GLN A 63 5.03 -1.75 -8.47
C GLN A 63 6.35 -1.53 -9.21
N ARG A 64 6.45 -0.49 -10.03
CA ARG A 64 7.69 -0.17 -10.74
C ARG A 64 8.82 0.17 -9.77
N LEU A 65 8.55 0.98 -8.76
CA LEU A 65 9.55 1.33 -7.73
C LEU A 65 10.00 0.11 -6.93
N ARG A 66 9.08 -0.81 -6.61
CA ARG A 66 9.37 -2.01 -5.83
C ARG A 66 9.93 -3.17 -6.63
N SER A 67 9.87 -3.13 -7.96
CA SER A 67 10.38 -4.22 -8.80
C SER A 67 11.91 -4.29 -8.79
N VAL A 68 12.57 -3.15 -8.73
CA VAL A 68 14.03 -3.06 -8.60
C VAL A 68 14.37 -2.88 -7.13
N LYS A 69 15.18 -3.79 -6.58
CA LYS A 69 15.61 -3.78 -5.17
C LYS A 69 16.97 -3.12 -5.06
N GLU A 70 17.15 -2.31 -4.04
CA GLU A 70 18.45 -1.82 -3.64
C GLU A 70 19.24 -2.88 -2.86
N SER A 71 20.56 -2.70 -2.73
CA SER A 71 21.43 -3.66 -2.02
C SER A 71 21.00 -3.90 -0.58
N GLU A 72 20.63 -2.85 0.11
CA GLU A 72 20.14 -2.90 1.50
C GLU A 72 18.82 -3.68 1.63
N GLU A 73 17.92 -3.56 0.65
CA GLU A 73 16.68 -4.34 0.61
C GLU A 73 16.98 -5.82 0.38
N LEU A 74 17.93 -6.15 -0.49
CA LEU A 74 18.36 -7.54 -0.75
C LEU A 74 18.94 -8.18 0.51
N ASP A 75 19.77 -7.45 1.26
CA ASP A 75 20.34 -7.93 2.53
C ASP A 75 19.25 -8.22 3.57
N LEU A 76 18.23 -7.37 3.65
CA LEU A 76 17.10 -7.57 4.56
C LEU A 76 16.23 -8.77 4.13
N ILE A 77 15.99 -8.93 2.84
CA ILE A 77 15.26 -10.09 2.30
C ILE A 77 16.03 -11.36 2.58
N GLN A 78 17.35 -11.38 2.37
CA GLN A 78 18.18 -12.54 2.66
C GLN A 78 18.13 -12.91 4.13
N LYS A 79 18.25 -11.95 5.05
CA LYS A 79 18.10 -12.20 6.49
C LYS A 79 16.74 -12.79 6.85
N ALA A 80 15.66 -12.28 6.23
CA ALA A 80 14.32 -12.83 6.45
C ALA A 80 14.19 -14.29 5.96
N CYS A 81 14.78 -14.60 4.81
CA CYS A 81 14.85 -15.97 4.28
C CYS A 81 15.64 -16.89 5.22
N ASP A 82 16.78 -16.45 5.73
CA ASP A 82 17.61 -17.23 6.66
C ASP A 82 16.89 -17.53 7.97
N ILE A 83 16.13 -16.57 8.49
CA ILE A 83 15.30 -16.77 9.70
C ILE A 83 14.20 -17.79 9.42
N THR A 84 13.55 -17.68 8.29
CA THR A 84 12.48 -18.61 7.87
C THR A 84 13.03 -20.01 7.70
N GLU A 85 14.16 -20.18 7.03
CA GLU A 85 14.84 -21.47 6.86
C GLU A 85 15.16 -22.10 8.22
N LYS A 86 15.77 -21.37 9.15
CA LYS A 86 16.04 -21.85 10.50
C LYS A 86 14.77 -22.30 11.22
N GLY A 87 13.68 -21.54 11.08
CA GLY A 87 12.39 -21.90 11.64
C GLY A 87 11.87 -23.21 11.08
N PHE A 88 11.87 -23.38 9.76
CA PHE A 88 11.46 -24.64 9.11
C PHE A 88 12.31 -25.82 9.51
N ARG A 89 13.64 -25.70 9.52
CA ARG A 89 14.55 -26.76 9.96
C ARG A 89 14.26 -27.20 11.39
N ARG A 90 13.96 -26.24 12.27
CA ARG A 90 13.58 -26.54 13.66
C ARG A 90 12.27 -27.30 13.76
N VAL A 91 11.24 -26.88 13.00
CA VAL A 91 9.94 -27.57 12.96
C VAL A 91 10.10 -29.02 12.47
N LEU A 92 10.85 -29.20 11.38
CA LEU A 92 11.10 -30.56 10.83
C LEU A 92 11.76 -31.52 11.81
N GLN A 93 12.55 -31.02 12.76
CA GLN A 93 13.14 -31.84 13.81
C GLN A 93 12.11 -32.29 14.86
N PHE A 94 11.01 -31.57 15.03
CA PHE A 94 9.95 -31.89 15.98
C PHE A 94 8.83 -32.75 15.40
N VAL A 95 8.63 -32.71 14.09
CA VAL A 95 7.59 -33.48 13.40
C VAL A 95 8.07 -34.94 13.32
N LYS A 96 7.46 -35.81 14.12
CA LYS A 96 7.61 -37.24 14.02
C LYS A 96 6.45 -37.83 13.23
N PRO A 97 6.68 -38.86 12.40
CA PRO A 97 5.59 -39.56 11.70
C PRO A 97 4.69 -40.26 12.70
#